data_9153aa1c7414adb361ca52bd6283be2f
#
_entry.id   9153aa1c7414adb361ca52bd6283be2f
#
_cell.length_a   1.000
_cell.length_b   1.000
_cell.length_c   1.000
_cell.angle_alpha   90.00
_cell.angle_beta   90.00
_cell.angle_gamma   90.00
#
_symmetry.space_group_name_H-M   'P 1'
#
loop_
_entity.id
_entity.type
_entity.pdbx_description
1 polymer ?
#
loop_
_entity_poly.entity_id
_entity_poly.type
_entity_poly.pdbx_seq_one_letter_code
_entity_poly.pdbx_strand_id
1 'polypeptide(L)'
;MSSTTVTRGNAHETFYIAPSLTPSSVATVTTASQNFTVPGLLTTDIVNVIGYNGTQTAGIFIAEADCLTNNVLSIQFGNVTAGFLTPSAGVYSIQVVRLEGPAPATAV
;
A
#
# COMPACT_ATOMS: atom_id res chain seq x y z
N MET A 1 -25.05 18.77 2.90
CA MET A 1 -25.13 17.36 3.27
C MET A 1 -24.00 16.99 4.20
N SER A 2 -24.28 16.19 5.19
CA SER A 2 -23.25 15.70 6.09
C SER A 2 -22.33 14.70 5.38
N SER A 3 -21.03 14.84 5.56
CA SER A 3 -20.05 13.91 5.04
C SER A 3 -19.87 12.69 5.93
N THR A 4 -20.59 12.62 7.06
CA THR A 4 -20.47 11.49 8.00
C THR A 4 -21.37 10.31 7.65
N THR A 5 -22.30 10.49 6.73
CA THR A 5 -23.25 9.44 6.32
C THR A 5 -22.97 9.05 4.88
N VAL A 6 -22.87 7.73 4.65
CA VAL A 6 -22.68 7.18 3.31
C VAL A 6 -24.00 6.55 2.87
N THR A 7 -24.69 7.23 1.95
CA THR A 7 -25.98 6.74 1.41
C THR A 7 -25.81 6.08 0.05
N ARG A 8 -24.62 6.18 -0.53
CA ARG A 8 -24.21 5.54 -1.79
C ARG A 8 -22.71 5.29 -1.73
N GLY A 9 -22.17 4.64 -2.73
CA GLY A 9 -20.73 4.49 -2.81
C GLY A 9 -20.02 5.83 -2.94
N ASN A 10 -18.95 6.00 -2.19
CA ASN A 10 -18.13 7.22 -2.19
C ASN A 10 -16.78 7.02 -2.86
N ALA A 11 -16.55 5.90 -3.50
CA ALA A 11 -15.37 5.69 -4.32
C ALA A 11 -15.54 6.42 -5.65
N HIS A 12 -14.66 7.39 -5.90
CA HIS A 12 -14.67 8.14 -7.15
C HIS A 12 -14.29 7.24 -8.31
N GLU A 13 -13.20 6.47 -8.13
CA GLU A 13 -12.71 5.53 -9.12
C GLU A 13 -11.83 4.47 -8.46
N THR A 14 -11.67 3.35 -9.15
CA THR A 14 -10.71 2.31 -8.77
C THR A 14 -9.81 2.09 -9.97
N PHE A 15 -8.50 2.10 -9.74
CA PHE A 15 -7.54 1.83 -10.79
C PHE A 15 -6.37 1.01 -10.25
N TYR A 16 -5.58 0.50 -11.16
CA TYR A 16 -4.46 -0.39 -10.82
C TYR A 16 -3.20 0.20 -11.42
N ILE A 17 -2.13 0.18 -10.62
CA ILE A 17 -0.81 0.62 -11.06
C ILE A 17 0.19 -0.51 -10.85
N ALA A 18 1.29 -0.46 -11.57
CA ALA A 18 2.30 -1.52 -11.54
C ALA A 18 3.70 -0.89 -11.46
N PRO A 19 4.02 -0.22 -10.35
CA PRO A 19 5.34 0.38 -10.19
C PRO A 19 6.44 -0.67 -10.02
N SER A 20 7.62 -0.36 -10.55
CA SER A 20 8.81 -1.15 -10.30
C SER A 20 9.47 -0.63 -9.03
N LEU A 21 9.58 -1.48 -8.02
CA LEU A 21 10.08 -1.09 -6.71
C LEU A 21 11.37 -1.86 -6.38
N THR A 22 12.24 -1.21 -5.59
CA THR A 22 13.48 -1.83 -5.11
C THR A 22 13.52 -1.69 -3.59
N PRO A 23 12.90 -2.63 -2.86
CA PRO A 23 12.87 -2.56 -1.40
C PRO A 23 14.25 -2.77 -0.78
N SER A 24 14.40 -2.23 0.43
CA SER A 24 15.59 -2.43 1.26
C SER A 24 15.41 -3.62 2.21
N SER A 25 16.51 -4.06 2.81
CA SER A 25 16.50 -5.17 3.77
C SER A 25 15.60 -4.89 4.97
N VAL A 26 14.96 -5.93 5.46
CA VAL A 26 14.17 -5.93 6.68
C VAL A 26 14.92 -6.73 7.74
N ALA A 27 15.05 -6.16 8.94
CA ALA A 27 15.71 -6.81 10.05
C ALA A 27 14.95 -8.06 10.52
N THR A 28 15.59 -8.86 11.36
CA THR A 28 15.05 -10.15 11.83
C THR A 28 13.80 -9.96 12.68
N VAL A 29 12.81 -10.82 12.46
CA VAL A 29 11.59 -10.94 13.27
C VAL A 29 10.98 -9.56 13.60
N THR A 30 10.80 -8.73 12.56
CA THR A 30 10.22 -7.40 12.71
C THR A 30 9.60 -6.93 11.41
N THR A 31 9.01 -5.76 11.45
CA THR A 31 8.47 -5.09 10.26
C THR A 31 9.21 -3.78 10.03
N ALA A 32 9.20 -3.33 8.79
CA ALA A 32 9.76 -2.03 8.42
C ALA A 32 8.92 -1.40 7.32
N SER A 33 8.52 -0.15 7.53
CA SER A 33 7.84 0.61 6.49
C SER A 33 8.87 1.20 5.54
N GLN A 34 8.61 1.08 4.25
CA GLN A 34 9.48 1.63 3.21
C GLN A 34 8.65 2.52 2.30
N ASN A 35 9.23 3.65 1.94
CA ASN A 35 8.56 4.66 1.12
C ASN A 35 9.10 4.63 -0.31
N PHE A 36 8.18 4.67 -1.26
CA PHE A 36 8.51 4.69 -2.68
C PHE A 36 7.80 5.87 -3.33
N THR A 37 8.50 6.56 -4.22
CA THR A 37 7.88 7.66 -4.95
C THR A 37 6.99 7.11 -6.06
N VAL A 38 5.70 7.40 -5.97
CA VAL A 38 4.70 7.01 -6.96
C VAL A 38 3.86 8.24 -7.28
N PRO A 39 4.21 8.98 -8.33
CA PRO A 39 3.51 10.23 -8.65
C PRO A 39 2.01 10.01 -8.87
N GLY A 40 1.22 10.92 -8.36
CA GLY A 40 -0.24 10.89 -8.53
C GLY A 40 -1.02 10.30 -7.37
N LEU A 41 -0.37 9.61 -6.44
CA LEU A 41 -1.06 9.11 -5.24
C LEU A 41 -1.44 10.27 -4.32
N LEU A 42 -2.61 10.14 -3.71
CA LEU A 42 -3.14 11.13 -2.76
C LEU A 42 -3.34 10.49 -1.39
N THR A 43 -3.27 11.31 -0.34
CA THR A 43 -3.42 10.82 1.04
C THR A 43 -4.82 10.28 1.34
N THR A 44 -5.81 10.60 0.52
CA THR A 44 -7.17 10.05 0.63
C THR A 44 -7.35 8.75 -0.17
N ASP A 45 -6.34 8.33 -0.92
CA ASP A 45 -6.41 7.07 -1.65
C ASP A 45 -6.24 5.90 -0.70
N ILE A 46 -6.99 4.83 -0.95
CA ILE A 46 -6.79 3.55 -0.26
C ILE A 46 -5.98 2.67 -1.19
N VAL A 47 -4.81 2.27 -0.76
CA VAL A 47 -3.89 1.47 -1.57
C VAL A 47 -3.76 0.08 -0.97
N ASN A 48 -3.60 -0.91 -1.84
CA ASN A 48 -3.48 -2.29 -1.44
C ASN A 48 -2.55 -3.02 -2.41
N VAL A 49 -1.56 -3.72 -1.87
CA VAL A 49 -0.68 -4.54 -2.69
C VAL A 49 -1.39 -5.85 -2.98
N ILE A 50 -1.77 -6.07 -4.22
CA ILE A 50 -2.53 -7.25 -4.62
C ILE A 50 -1.68 -8.31 -5.29
N GLY A 51 -0.44 -8.01 -5.65
CA GLY A 51 0.42 -9.00 -6.27
C GLY A 51 1.83 -8.50 -6.51
N TYR A 52 2.68 -9.44 -6.87
CA TYR A 52 4.05 -9.19 -7.26
C TYR A 52 4.32 -10.02 -8.52
N ASN A 53 4.99 -9.43 -9.49
CA ASN A 53 5.31 -10.12 -10.74
C ASN A 53 6.56 -10.98 -10.55
N GLY A 54 6.39 -12.13 -9.92
CA GLY A 54 7.46 -13.06 -9.63
C GLY A 54 7.20 -13.78 -8.32
N THR A 55 8.26 -14.31 -7.73
CA THR A 55 8.20 -14.97 -6.42
C THR A 55 8.82 -14.07 -5.37
N GLN A 56 8.05 -13.73 -4.34
CA GLN A 56 8.55 -12.94 -3.23
C GLN A 56 9.59 -13.74 -2.45
N THR A 57 10.56 -13.05 -1.85
CA THR A 57 11.55 -13.65 -0.95
C THR A 57 10.85 -14.44 0.15
N ALA A 58 11.23 -15.70 0.33
CA ALA A 58 10.64 -16.55 1.36
C ALA A 58 10.87 -15.93 2.75
N GLY A 59 9.84 -15.90 3.57
CA GLY A 59 9.89 -15.29 4.91
C GLY A 59 9.51 -13.82 4.94
N ILE A 60 9.29 -13.20 3.80
CA ILE A 60 8.81 -11.81 3.70
C ILE A 60 7.30 -11.82 3.49
N PHE A 61 6.62 -10.91 4.18
CA PHE A 61 5.20 -10.65 3.98
C PHE A 61 4.94 -9.16 3.98
N ILE A 62 3.78 -8.76 3.49
CA ILE A 62 3.35 -7.36 3.46
C ILE A 62 2.28 -7.19 4.52
N ALA A 63 2.55 -6.33 5.52
CA ALA A 63 1.62 -6.08 6.61
C ALA A 63 0.57 -5.06 6.23
N GLU A 64 0.97 -3.98 5.56
CA GLU A 64 0.04 -2.97 5.08
C GLU A 64 0.68 -2.12 3.99
N ALA A 65 -0.17 -1.35 3.30
CA ALA A 65 0.27 -0.32 2.37
C ALA A 65 -0.64 0.89 2.55
N ASP A 66 -0.07 2.09 2.43
CA ASP A 66 -0.83 3.33 2.53
C ASP A 66 -0.14 4.47 1.79
N CYS A 67 -0.80 5.62 1.77
CA CYS A 67 -0.25 6.86 1.22
C CYS A 67 -0.44 7.95 2.27
N LEU A 68 0.54 8.12 3.13
CA LEU A 68 0.51 9.13 4.19
C LEU A 68 0.97 10.51 3.71
N THR A 69 1.66 10.56 2.59
CA THR A 69 2.12 11.79 1.95
C THR A 69 1.83 11.68 0.46
N ASN A 70 1.34 12.75 -0.15
CA ASN A 70 1.04 12.74 -1.59
C ASN A 70 2.27 12.31 -2.39
N ASN A 71 2.03 11.47 -3.38
CA ASN A 71 3.05 10.90 -4.27
C ASN A 71 4.00 9.89 -3.62
N VAL A 72 3.67 9.39 -2.42
CA VAL A 72 4.50 8.43 -1.71
C VAL A 72 3.67 7.19 -1.37
N LEU A 73 4.09 6.05 -1.90
CA LEU A 73 3.54 4.75 -1.51
C LEU A 73 4.38 4.19 -0.37
N SER A 74 3.75 3.93 0.76
CA SER A 74 4.40 3.32 1.92
C SER A 74 3.96 1.87 2.02
N ILE A 75 4.91 0.95 2.04
CA ILE A 75 4.64 -0.49 2.21
C ILE A 75 5.37 -0.96 3.45
N GLN A 76 4.66 -1.59 4.36
CA GLN A 76 5.24 -2.20 5.54
C GLN A 76 5.51 -3.67 5.24
N PHE A 77 6.79 -4.02 5.11
CA PHE A 77 7.23 -5.41 4.94
C PHE A 77 7.55 -6.03 6.28
N GLY A 78 7.26 -7.30 6.42
CA GLY A 78 7.63 -8.07 7.59
C GLY A 78 8.57 -9.22 7.24
N ASN A 79 9.44 -9.56 8.19
CA ASN A 79 10.40 -10.66 8.07
C ASN A 79 10.21 -11.59 9.25
N VAL A 80 9.80 -12.83 8.99
CA VAL A 80 9.55 -13.83 10.05
C VAL A 80 10.75 -14.70 10.35
N THR A 81 11.90 -14.44 9.71
CA THR A 81 13.09 -15.29 9.86
C THR A 81 14.11 -14.70 10.84
N ALA A 82 15.10 -15.50 11.20
CA ALA A 82 16.17 -15.10 12.12
C ALA A 82 17.30 -14.34 11.43
N GLY A 83 17.24 -14.12 10.13
CA GLY A 83 18.24 -13.38 9.36
C GLY A 83 17.64 -12.20 8.63
N PHE A 84 18.45 -11.21 8.27
CA PHE A 84 18.02 -10.11 7.42
C PHE A 84 17.58 -10.64 6.07
N LEU A 85 16.47 -10.15 5.55
CA LEU A 85 15.97 -10.48 4.22
C LEU A 85 15.62 -9.22 3.46
N THR A 86 15.85 -9.25 2.16
CA THR A 86 15.45 -8.15 1.28
C THR A 86 14.22 -8.59 0.48
N PRO A 87 13.11 -7.85 0.56
CA PRO A 87 11.97 -8.14 -0.30
C PRO A 87 12.37 -8.06 -1.77
N SER A 88 11.72 -8.87 -2.60
CA SER A 88 12.09 -8.95 -4.02
C SER A 88 11.88 -7.62 -4.73
N ALA A 89 12.87 -7.22 -5.52
CA ALA A 89 12.74 -6.07 -6.41
C ALA A 89 11.97 -6.47 -7.66
N GLY A 90 11.18 -5.54 -8.19
CA GLY A 90 10.43 -5.77 -9.41
C GLY A 90 9.10 -5.06 -9.42
N VAL A 91 8.18 -5.54 -10.24
CA VAL A 91 6.88 -4.91 -10.45
C VAL A 91 5.88 -5.41 -9.42
N TYR A 92 5.32 -4.46 -8.68
CA TYR A 92 4.26 -4.74 -7.72
C TYR A 92 2.93 -4.24 -8.27
N SER A 93 1.89 -5.06 -8.14
CA SER A 93 0.54 -4.68 -8.57
C SER A 93 -0.19 -4.04 -7.40
N ILE A 94 -0.59 -2.79 -7.58
CA ILE A 94 -1.22 -2.00 -6.54
C ILE A 94 -2.64 -1.64 -6.99
N GLN A 95 -3.61 -1.94 -6.15
CA GLN A 95 -4.97 -1.46 -6.33
C GLN A 95 -5.12 -0.13 -5.60
N VAL A 96 -5.63 0.87 -6.29
CA VAL A 96 -5.89 2.19 -5.71
C VAL A 96 -7.38 2.48 -5.81
N VAL A 97 -8.00 2.73 -4.66
CA VAL A 97 -9.39 3.19 -4.60
C VAL A 97 -9.37 4.66 -4.23
N ARG A 98 -9.77 5.51 -5.16
CA ARG A 98 -9.80 6.96 -4.96
C ARG A 98 -11.17 7.38 -4.48
N LEU A 99 -11.22 7.99 -3.30
CA LEU A 99 -12.45 8.43 -2.68
C LEU A 99 -12.82 9.83 -3.18
N GLU A 100 -14.11 10.18 -3.03
CA GLU A 100 -14.59 11.53 -3.35
C GLU A 100 -14.10 12.56 -2.35
N GLY A 101 -13.64 12.12 -1.20
CA GLY A 101 -13.11 12.94 -0.12
C GLY A 101 -12.70 12.04 1.03
N PRO A 102 -12.36 12.60 2.20
CA PRO A 102 -12.02 11.78 3.35
C PRO A 102 -13.15 10.80 3.69
N ALA A 103 -12.80 9.57 4.03
CA ALA A 103 -13.78 8.55 4.39
C ALA A 103 -14.48 8.94 5.70
N PRO A 104 -15.81 8.83 5.78
CA PRO A 104 -16.52 9.09 7.03
C PRO A 104 -16.24 8.00 8.05
N ALA A 105 -16.42 8.34 9.33
CA ALA A 105 -16.15 7.39 10.42
C ALA A 105 -17.20 6.29 10.53
N THR A 106 -18.38 6.48 9.97
CA THR A 106 -19.49 5.54 10.05
C THR A 106 -20.08 5.26 8.68
N ALA A 107 -20.76 4.13 8.55
CA ALA A 107 -21.43 3.76 7.31
C ALA A 107 -22.81 4.41 7.15
N VAL A 108 -23.34 4.96 8.19
CA VAL A 108 -24.63 5.69 8.21
C VAL A 108 -24.56 6.92 9.07
#